data_7a6666738fe093c818fa30edb28ffdf7
#
_entry.id   7a6666738fe093c818fa30edb28ffdf7
#
_cell.length_a   1.000
_cell.length_b   1.000
_cell.length_c   1.000
_cell.angle_alpha   90.00
_cell.angle_beta   90.00
_cell.angle_gamma   90.00
#
_symmetry.space_group_name_H-M   'P 1'
#
loop_
_entity.id
_entity.type
_entity.pdbx_description
1 polymer ?
#
loop_
_entity_poly.entity_id
_entity_poly.type
_entity_poly.pdbx_seq_one_letter_code
_entity_poly.pdbx_strand_id
1 'polypeptide(L)'
;MQSKRPIDSLTTLTDLVLPGETNPLDNLFGGELLARMDRASSIAARRHCNRIAVTASVNHVVFSKAVPVGSVLTIEAKVSRAFNSSMEIFVDVWMEDRESGERTKVNEGIYTFVAVDQTGSPVKVPQLIPETELEKERYAGALRRKQLSLVLSKKMDPQDATELKALFM
;
A
#
# COMPACT_ATOMS: atom_id res chain seq x y z
N MET A 1 -17.56 -13.41 9.37
CA MET A 1 -16.82 -13.17 8.12
C MET A 1 -15.67 -14.16 8.05
N GLN A 2 -15.50 -14.81 6.92
CA GLN A 2 -14.37 -15.73 6.70
C GLN A 2 -13.07 -14.92 6.55
N SER A 3 -11.98 -15.37 7.21
CA SER A 3 -10.65 -14.78 7.07
C SER A 3 -10.14 -14.93 5.65
N LYS A 4 -9.29 -14.00 5.21
CA LYS A 4 -8.65 -14.01 3.89
C LYS A 4 -7.13 -14.00 4.01
N ARG A 5 -6.46 -14.39 2.94
CA ARG A 5 -5.00 -14.39 2.82
C ARG A 5 -4.56 -13.15 2.03
N PRO A 6 -3.32 -12.68 2.17
CA PRO A 6 -2.82 -11.57 1.36
C PRO A 6 -2.96 -11.82 -0.15
N ILE A 7 -2.69 -13.05 -0.60
CA ILE A 7 -2.81 -13.43 -2.02
C ILE A 7 -4.21 -13.23 -2.58
N ASP A 8 -5.26 -13.35 -1.77
CA ASP A 8 -6.64 -13.17 -2.20
C ASP A 8 -6.94 -11.72 -2.62
N SER A 9 -6.13 -10.78 -2.19
CA SER A 9 -6.21 -9.35 -2.54
C SER A 9 -5.18 -8.91 -3.59
N LEU A 10 -4.22 -9.76 -3.95
CA LEU A 10 -3.14 -9.39 -4.87
C LEU A 10 -3.69 -8.73 -6.13
N THR A 11 -3.18 -7.54 -6.37
CA THR A 11 -3.52 -6.72 -7.54
C THR A 11 -2.23 -6.33 -8.24
N THR A 12 -2.13 -6.66 -9.50
CA THR A 12 -0.98 -6.35 -10.34
C THR A 12 -1.44 -5.45 -11.49
N LEU A 13 -0.87 -4.26 -11.58
CA LEU A 13 -1.08 -3.33 -12.68
C LEU A 13 0.26 -3.11 -13.39
N THR A 14 0.28 -3.34 -14.69
CA THR A 14 1.46 -3.10 -15.52
C THR A 14 1.13 -2.08 -16.60
N ASP A 15 1.96 -1.06 -16.72
CA ASP A 15 1.72 0.07 -17.63
C ASP A 15 3.02 0.72 -18.08
N LEU A 16 2.95 1.46 -19.18
CA LEU A 16 4.05 2.27 -19.72
C LEU A 16 4.06 3.68 -19.10
N VAL A 17 5.25 4.24 -18.96
CA VAL A 17 5.41 5.66 -18.65
C VAL A 17 5.39 6.47 -19.93
N LEU A 18 4.33 7.27 -20.10
CA LEU A 18 4.12 8.09 -21.29
C LEU A 18 4.72 9.50 -21.13
N PRO A 19 5.08 10.18 -22.24
CA PRO A 19 5.67 11.51 -22.19
C PRO A 19 4.87 12.55 -21.42
N GLY A 20 3.52 12.49 -21.50
CA GLY A 20 2.63 13.41 -20.78
C GLY A 20 2.57 13.21 -19.26
N GLU A 21 3.23 12.19 -18.73
CA GLU A 21 3.24 11.83 -17.30
C GLU A 21 4.56 12.16 -16.62
N THR A 22 5.47 12.86 -17.32
CA THR A 22 6.83 13.08 -16.86
C THR A 22 7.11 14.52 -16.46
N ASN A 23 8.10 14.69 -15.60
CA ASN A 23 8.65 15.97 -15.15
C ASN A 23 9.66 16.52 -16.19
N PRO A 24 10.27 17.72 -15.97
CA PRO A 24 11.26 18.29 -16.89
C PRO A 24 12.54 17.47 -17.10
N LEU A 25 12.77 16.45 -16.29
CA LEU A 25 13.88 15.50 -16.45
C LEU A 25 13.47 14.22 -17.20
N ASP A 26 12.29 14.21 -17.82
CA ASP A 26 11.71 13.04 -18.52
C ASP A 26 11.53 11.80 -17.64
N ASN A 27 11.33 12.02 -16.35
CA ASN A 27 11.02 10.97 -15.38
C ASN A 27 9.57 11.08 -14.91
N LEU A 28 8.95 9.94 -14.58
CA LEU A 28 7.58 9.89 -14.10
C LEU A 28 7.37 10.84 -12.89
N PHE A 29 6.33 11.67 -12.96
CA PHE A 29 5.92 12.49 -11.83
C PHE A 29 5.57 11.62 -10.62
N GLY A 30 6.02 12.04 -9.43
CA GLY A 30 5.67 11.37 -8.20
C GLY A 30 4.17 11.24 -7.98
N GLY A 31 3.41 12.28 -8.29
CA GLY A 31 1.95 12.25 -8.22
C GLY A 31 1.29 11.24 -9.15
N GLU A 32 1.83 11.03 -10.34
CA GLU A 32 1.37 10.00 -11.28
C GLU A 32 1.63 8.59 -10.74
N LEU A 33 2.80 8.38 -10.13
CA LEU A 33 3.12 7.11 -9.48
C LEU A 33 2.19 6.86 -8.29
N LEU A 34 1.98 7.85 -7.44
CA LEU A 34 1.05 7.75 -6.31
C LEU A 34 -0.37 7.42 -6.76
N ALA A 35 -0.86 8.05 -7.84
CA ALA A 35 -2.18 7.75 -8.38
C ALA A 35 -2.32 6.31 -8.88
N ARG A 36 -1.28 5.77 -9.51
CA ARG A 36 -1.24 4.36 -9.93
C ARG A 36 -1.23 3.41 -8.73
N MET A 37 -0.42 3.72 -7.72
CA MET A 37 -0.36 2.95 -6.47
C MET A 37 -1.71 2.99 -5.72
N ASP A 38 -2.38 4.14 -5.70
CA ASP A 38 -3.70 4.30 -5.08
C ASP A 38 -4.76 3.44 -5.78
N ARG A 39 -4.78 3.43 -7.12
CA ARG A 39 -5.70 2.59 -7.89
C ARG A 39 -5.48 1.09 -7.63
N ALA A 40 -4.23 0.64 -7.62
CA ALA A 40 -3.90 -0.75 -7.30
C ALA A 40 -4.33 -1.12 -5.87
N SER A 41 -4.08 -0.22 -4.92
CA SER A 41 -4.47 -0.39 -3.52
C SER A 41 -5.98 -0.43 -3.33
N SER A 42 -6.71 0.42 -4.05
CA SER A 42 -8.18 0.44 -4.04
C SER A 42 -8.77 -0.89 -4.49
N ILE A 43 -8.20 -1.47 -5.55
CA ILE A 43 -8.64 -2.80 -6.04
C ILE A 43 -8.30 -3.88 -5.01
N ALA A 44 -7.10 -3.87 -4.44
CA ALA A 44 -6.69 -4.83 -3.41
C ALA A 44 -7.60 -4.74 -2.18
N ALA A 45 -7.88 -3.53 -1.69
CA ALA A 45 -8.79 -3.31 -0.57
C ALA A 45 -10.18 -3.86 -0.86
N ARG A 46 -10.73 -3.57 -2.06
CA ARG A 46 -12.05 -4.07 -2.48
C ARG A 46 -12.10 -5.59 -2.56
N ARG A 47 -11.06 -6.24 -3.09
CA ARG A 47 -10.96 -7.71 -3.15
C ARG A 47 -10.96 -8.33 -1.75
N HIS A 48 -10.34 -7.64 -0.78
CA HIS A 48 -10.31 -8.11 0.60
C HIS A 48 -11.66 -7.93 1.30
N CYS A 49 -12.22 -6.73 1.29
CA CYS A 49 -13.42 -6.43 2.09
C CYS A 49 -14.76 -6.70 1.37
N ASN A 50 -14.78 -6.82 0.03
CA ASN A 50 -15.99 -6.91 -0.80
C ASN A 50 -16.99 -5.75 -0.56
N ARG A 51 -16.45 -4.57 -0.24
CA ARG A 51 -17.19 -3.34 0.02
C ARG A 51 -16.57 -2.17 -0.72
N ILE A 52 -17.19 -1.01 -0.65
CA ILE A 52 -16.56 0.25 -1.02
C ILE A 52 -15.41 0.48 -0.03
N ALA A 53 -14.26 0.85 -0.56
CA ALA A 53 -13.10 1.18 0.26
C ALA A 53 -12.54 2.52 -0.21
N VAL A 54 -12.23 3.40 0.75
CA VAL A 54 -11.74 4.76 0.50
C VAL A 54 -10.36 4.96 1.09
N THR A 55 -9.51 5.72 0.40
CA THR A 55 -8.17 6.05 0.87
C THR A 55 -8.25 6.91 2.12
N ALA A 56 -7.64 6.47 3.21
CA ALA A 56 -7.58 7.22 4.46
C ALA A 56 -6.22 7.89 4.67
N SER A 57 -5.13 7.23 4.31
CA SER A 57 -3.79 7.79 4.40
C SER A 57 -2.82 7.10 3.45
N VAL A 58 -1.78 7.83 3.09
CA VAL A 58 -0.63 7.33 2.33
C VAL A 58 0.61 7.61 3.17
N ASN A 59 1.34 6.57 3.49
CA ASN A 59 2.51 6.67 4.35
C ASN A 59 3.72 6.03 3.70
N HIS A 60 4.90 6.51 4.10
CA HIS A 60 6.17 5.88 3.80
C HIS A 60 6.40 5.61 2.31
N VAL A 61 6.11 6.59 1.47
CA VAL A 61 6.46 6.54 0.05
C VAL A 61 7.80 7.22 -0.15
N VAL A 62 8.78 6.47 -0.68
CA VAL A 62 10.12 6.97 -0.96
C VAL A 62 10.43 6.81 -2.44
N PHE A 63 10.76 7.90 -3.10
CA PHE A 63 11.17 7.91 -4.51
C PHE A 63 12.68 7.68 -4.61
N SER A 64 13.10 6.43 -4.47
CA SER A 64 14.52 6.06 -4.39
C SER A 64 15.22 6.01 -5.74
N LYS A 65 14.46 5.77 -6.81
CA LYS A 65 14.98 5.69 -8.18
C LYS A 65 14.07 6.44 -9.14
N ALA A 66 14.69 7.16 -10.06
CA ALA A 66 13.98 7.79 -11.16
C ALA A 66 13.40 6.72 -12.12
N VAL A 67 12.23 7.01 -12.67
CA VAL A 67 11.56 6.15 -13.63
C VAL A 67 11.45 6.89 -14.97
N PRO A 68 12.33 6.62 -15.93
CA PRO A 68 12.35 7.32 -17.20
C PRO A 68 11.09 7.07 -18.04
N VAL A 69 10.80 8.02 -18.94
CA VAL A 69 9.78 7.85 -19.99
C VAL A 69 10.04 6.58 -20.79
N GLY A 70 8.99 5.85 -21.13
CA GLY A 70 9.08 4.59 -21.85
C GLY A 70 9.36 3.36 -20.99
N SER A 71 9.57 3.53 -19.68
CA SER A 71 9.73 2.41 -18.75
C SER A 71 8.43 1.61 -18.64
N VAL A 72 8.57 0.31 -18.43
CA VAL A 72 7.46 -0.58 -18.03
C VAL A 72 7.46 -0.68 -16.51
N LEU A 73 6.38 -0.26 -15.89
CA LEU A 73 6.17 -0.38 -14.45
C LEU A 73 5.18 -1.48 -14.13
N THR A 74 5.49 -2.27 -13.13
CA THR A 74 4.56 -3.20 -12.51
C THR A 74 4.34 -2.80 -11.05
N ILE A 75 3.09 -2.61 -10.69
CA ILE A 75 2.67 -2.27 -9.33
C ILE A 75 1.94 -3.47 -8.76
N GLU A 76 2.43 -3.96 -7.64
CA GLU A 76 1.83 -5.09 -6.92
C GLU A 76 1.33 -4.59 -5.56
N ALA A 77 0.03 -4.69 -5.33
CA ALA A 77 -0.61 -4.29 -4.09
C ALA A 77 -1.28 -5.49 -3.41
N LYS A 78 -1.02 -5.67 -2.12
CA LYS A 78 -1.67 -6.68 -1.28
C LYS A 78 -2.05 -6.07 0.06
N VAL A 79 -3.18 -6.51 0.62
CA VAL A 79 -3.50 -6.22 2.01
C VAL A 79 -2.46 -6.89 2.90
N SER A 80 -1.76 -6.10 3.72
CA SER A 80 -0.75 -6.56 4.66
C SER A 80 -1.31 -6.79 6.06
N ARG A 81 -2.34 -6.04 6.45
CA ARG A 81 -3.10 -6.26 7.70
C ARG A 81 -4.50 -5.67 7.62
N ALA A 82 -5.47 -6.39 8.17
CA ALA A 82 -6.80 -5.89 8.41
C ALA A 82 -6.97 -5.56 9.90
N PHE A 83 -7.63 -4.45 10.18
CA PHE A 83 -8.02 -4.01 11.51
C PHE A 83 -9.55 -4.14 11.67
N ASN A 84 -10.22 -3.24 12.39
CA ASN A 84 -11.67 -3.33 12.53
C ASN A 84 -12.40 -2.97 11.22
N SER A 85 -12.21 -1.76 10.71
CA SER A 85 -12.79 -1.26 9.45
C SER A 85 -11.74 -0.79 8.46
N SER A 86 -10.49 -0.73 8.85
CA SER A 86 -9.38 -0.31 8.01
C SER A 86 -8.47 -1.47 7.63
N MET A 87 -7.79 -1.28 6.50
CA MET A 87 -6.84 -2.24 5.95
C MET A 87 -5.57 -1.49 5.57
N GLU A 88 -4.42 -2.04 5.94
CA GLU A 88 -3.14 -1.60 5.40
C GLU A 88 -2.86 -2.38 4.12
N ILE A 89 -2.49 -1.66 3.08
CA ILE A 89 -2.06 -2.22 1.80
C ILE A 89 -0.59 -1.89 1.60
N PHE A 90 0.22 -2.92 1.40
CA PHE A 90 1.62 -2.77 1.03
C PHE A 90 1.74 -2.81 -0.49
N VAL A 91 2.41 -1.81 -1.06
CA VAL A 91 2.57 -1.65 -2.50
C VAL A 91 4.03 -1.71 -2.86
N ASP A 92 4.37 -2.61 -3.76
CA ASP A 92 5.70 -2.74 -4.36
C ASP A 92 5.63 -2.25 -5.81
N VAL A 93 6.61 -1.44 -6.23
CA VAL A 93 6.73 -0.94 -7.60
C VAL A 93 8.02 -1.44 -8.22
N TRP A 94 7.88 -2.09 -9.36
CA TRP A 94 8.96 -2.69 -10.12
C TRP A 94 9.11 -2.02 -11.48
N MET A 95 10.33 -1.79 -11.90
CA MET A 95 10.66 -1.32 -13.25
C MET A 95 11.36 -2.46 -13.99
N GLU A 96 10.92 -2.70 -15.20
CA GLU A 96 11.47 -3.72 -16.07
C GLU A 96 12.62 -3.14 -16.90
N ASP A 97 13.75 -3.81 -16.88
CA ASP A 97 14.87 -3.47 -17.77
C ASP A 97 14.51 -3.81 -19.21
N ARG A 98 14.76 -2.88 -20.13
CA ARG A 98 14.35 -3.00 -21.52
C ARG A 98 15.03 -4.13 -22.27
N GLU A 99 16.29 -4.42 -21.92
CA GLU A 99 17.12 -5.38 -22.65
C GLU A 99 17.02 -6.77 -22.05
N SER A 100 17.17 -6.86 -20.71
CA SER A 100 17.19 -8.14 -20.00
C SER A 100 15.80 -8.63 -19.60
N GLY A 101 14.81 -7.73 -19.50
CA GLY A 101 13.50 -8.02 -18.90
C GLY A 101 13.54 -8.22 -17.37
N GLU A 102 14.70 -8.02 -16.75
CA GLU A 102 14.84 -8.12 -15.30
C GLU A 102 14.10 -6.99 -14.59
N ARG A 103 13.50 -7.31 -13.45
CA ARG A 103 12.73 -6.36 -12.64
C ARG A 103 13.59 -5.82 -11.50
N THR A 104 13.61 -4.51 -11.37
CA THR A 104 14.24 -3.80 -10.26
C THR A 104 13.17 -3.08 -9.45
N LYS A 105 13.20 -3.23 -8.14
CA LYS A 105 12.31 -2.48 -7.24
C LYS A 105 12.73 -1.01 -7.22
N VAL A 106 11.82 -0.12 -7.56
CA VAL A 106 12.08 1.33 -7.67
C VAL A 106 11.35 2.14 -6.61
N ASN A 107 10.28 1.58 -6.06
CA ASN A 107 9.50 2.27 -5.04
C ASN A 107 8.72 1.26 -4.20
N GLU A 108 8.32 1.69 -3.02
CA GLU A 108 7.29 1.03 -2.21
C GLU A 108 6.48 2.08 -1.47
N GLY A 109 5.29 1.69 -1.05
CA GLY A 109 4.43 2.57 -0.28
C GLY A 109 3.43 1.79 0.56
N ILE A 110 2.89 2.49 1.54
CA ILE A 110 1.92 1.93 2.47
C ILE A 110 0.68 2.80 2.43
N TYR A 111 -0.43 2.20 2.02
CA TYR A 111 -1.73 2.83 1.91
C TYR A 111 -2.66 2.27 2.99
N THR A 112 -3.45 3.13 3.58
CA THR A 112 -4.54 2.72 4.48
C THR A 112 -5.87 3.04 3.84
N PHE A 113 -6.72 2.03 3.75
CA PHE A 113 -8.08 2.13 3.25
C PHE A 113 -9.08 1.82 4.36
N VAL A 114 -10.22 2.48 4.32
CA VAL A 114 -11.36 2.21 5.22
C VAL A 114 -12.50 1.65 4.39
N ALA A 115 -13.04 0.51 4.81
CA ALA A 115 -14.25 -0.03 4.21
C ALA A 115 -15.47 0.73 4.72
N VAL A 116 -16.35 1.10 3.80
CA VAL A 116 -17.55 1.88 4.10
C VAL A 116 -18.78 1.26 3.45
N ASP A 117 -19.94 1.55 4.01
CA ASP A 117 -21.23 1.26 3.39
C ASP A 117 -21.65 2.34 2.39
N GLN A 118 -22.86 2.24 1.86
CA GLN A 118 -23.39 3.19 0.88
C GLN A 118 -23.62 4.60 1.45
N THR A 119 -23.66 4.75 2.76
CA THR A 119 -23.77 6.05 3.44
C THR A 119 -22.41 6.65 3.80
N GLY A 120 -21.31 5.94 3.51
CA GLY A 120 -19.95 6.34 3.89
C GLY A 120 -19.57 5.99 5.33
N SER A 121 -20.40 5.21 6.03
CA SER A 121 -20.11 4.79 7.40
C SER A 121 -19.16 3.59 7.43
N PRO A 122 -18.13 3.59 8.33
CA PRO A 122 -17.17 2.49 8.40
C PRO A 122 -17.84 1.15 8.73
N VAL A 123 -17.42 0.09 8.02
CA VAL A 123 -17.93 -1.27 8.22
C VAL A 123 -16.78 -2.25 8.49
N LYS A 124 -17.09 -3.30 9.24
CA LYS A 124 -16.13 -4.34 9.60
C LYS A 124 -15.57 -5.06 8.38
N VAL A 125 -14.28 -5.35 8.42
CA VAL A 125 -13.56 -6.10 7.37
C VAL A 125 -13.18 -7.50 7.83
N PRO A 126 -13.02 -8.46 6.90
CA PRO A 126 -12.47 -9.77 7.24
C PRO A 126 -11.07 -9.69 7.82
N GLN A 127 -10.73 -10.59 8.72
CA GLN A 127 -9.37 -10.71 9.23
C GLN A 127 -8.44 -11.24 8.13
N LEU A 128 -7.15 -10.89 8.24
CA LEU A 128 -6.10 -11.36 7.35
C LEU A 128 -5.23 -12.39 8.07
N ILE A 129 -4.90 -13.48 7.37
CA ILE A 129 -3.97 -14.49 7.86
C ILE A 129 -2.76 -14.50 6.91
N PRO A 130 -1.58 -13.99 7.34
CA PRO A 130 -0.37 -14.01 6.53
C PRO A 130 0.19 -15.43 6.43
N GLU A 131 0.75 -15.80 5.27
CA GLU A 131 1.26 -17.14 5.01
C GLU A 131 2.79 -17.18 4.86
N THR A 132 3.36 -16.30 4.02
CA THR A 132 4.80 -16.25 3.76
C THR A 132 5.54 -15.47 4.85
N GLU A 133 6.86 -15.69 4.97
CA GLU A 133 7.68 -14.97 5.95
C GLU A 133 7.64 -13.46 5.72
N LEU A 134 7.70 -13.01 4.46
CA LEU A 134 7.57 -11.59 4.13
C LEU A 134 6.20 -11.03 4.52
N GLU A 135 5.13 -11.80 4.31
CA GLU A 135 3.78 -11.39 4.71
C GLU A 135 3.64 -11.29 6.23
N LYS A 136 4.22 -12.22 6.97
CA LYS A 136 4.26 -12.21 8.44
C LYS A 136 5.04 -11.01 8.97
N GLU A 137 6.18 -10.68 8.36
CA GLU A 137 6.98 -9.50 8.70
C GLU A 137 6.18 -8.21 8.47
N ARG A 138 5.57 -8.07 7.28
CA ARG A 138 4.73 -6.92 6.94
C ARG A 138 3.51 -6.79 7.87
N TYR A 139 2.88 -7.91 8.18
CA TYR A 139 1.75 -7.98 9.11
C TYR A 139 2.14 -7.54 10.52
N ALA A 140 3.25 -8.04 11.05
CA ALA A 140 3.75 -7.65 12.37
C ALA A 140 4.10 -6.16 12.43
N GLY A 141 4.76 -5.63 11.38
CA GLY A 141 5.12 -4.22 11.28
C GLY A 141 3.93 -3.26 11.14
N ALA A 142 2.81 -3.74 10.61
CA ALA A 142 1.64 -2.90 10.34
C ALA A 142 1.04 -2.26 11.60
N LEU A 143 1.10 -2.94 12.74
CA LEU A 143 0.58 -2.38 14.00
C LEU A 143 1.43 -1.20 14.47
N ARG A 144 2.75 -1.30 14.37
CA ARG A 144 3.68 -0.20 14.68
C ARG A 144 3.43 1.02 13.78
N ARG A 145 3.28 0.78 12.47
CA ARG A 145 2.97 1.84 11.49
C ARG A 145 1.65 2.51 11.78
N LYS A 146 0.63 1.72 12.15
CA LYS A 146 -0.67 2.26 12.56
C LYS A 146 -0.55 3.14 13.81
N GLN A 147 0.15 2.67 14.83
CA GLN A 147 0.35 3.45 16.06
C GLN A 147 1.11 4.74 15.77
N LEU A 148 2.17 4.71 14.95
CA LEU A 148 2.88 5.92 14.53
C LEU A 148 1.95 6.91 13.82
N SER A 149 1.14 6.43 12.88
CA SER A 149 0.17 7.27 12.17
C SER A 149 -0.85 7.92 13.11
N LEU A 150 -1.33 7.17 14.10
CA LEU A 150 -2.28 7.68 15.11
C LEU A 150 -1.62 8.72 16.03
N VAL A 151 -0.38 8.52 16.42
CA VAL A 151 0.39 9.49 17.23
C VAL A 151 0.61 10.79 16.43
N LEU A 152 1.07 10.69 15.19
CA LEU A 152 1.32 11.85 14.32
C LEU A 152 0.03 12.64 14.04
N SER A 153 -1.10 11.95 13.93
CA SER A 153 -2.42 12.59 13.74
C SER A 153 -3.09 13.02 15.04
N LYS A 154 -2.40 12.93 16.17
CA LYS A 154 -2.90 13.27 17.53
C LYS A 154 -4.15 12.50 17.95
N LYS A 155 -4.31 11.28 17.45
CA LYS A 155 -5.41 10.36 17.79
C LYS A 155 -5.02 9.29 18.82
N MET A 156 -3.74 9.25 19.19
CA MET A 156 -3.19 8.35 20.20
C MET A 156 -2.09 9.07 20.97
N ASP A 157 -2.07 8.90 22.29
CA ASP A 157 -0.96 9.38 23.11
C ASP A 157 0.29 8.51 22.82
N PRO A 158 1.49 9.11 22.65
CA PRO A 158 2.72 8.34 22.47
C PRO A 158 2.96 7.30 23.58
N GLN A 159 2.46 7.54 24.80
CA GLN A 159 2.58 6.59 25.88
C GLN A 159 1.77 5.31 25.68
N ASP A 160 0.69 5.36 24.90
CA ASP A 160 -0.16 4.22 24.61
C ASP A 160 0.31 3.40 23.39
N ALA A 161 1.31 3.91 22.66
CA ALA A 161 1.85 3.27 21.45
C ALA A 161 2.86 2.14 21.80
N THR A 162 2.37 1.07 22.40
CA THR A 162 3.19 -0.02 22.97
C THR A 162 4.09 -0.72 21.95
N GLU A 163 3.55 -1.03 20.77
CA GLU A 163 4.30 -1.69 19.69
C GLU A 163 5.34 -0.77 19.06
N LEU A 164 5.03 0.53 18.97
CA LEU A 164 5.98 1.52 18.46
C LEU A 164 7.13 1.72 19.45
N LYS A 165 6.83 1.83 20.75
CA LYS A 165 7.86 1.97 21.79
C LYS A 165 8.83 0.79 21.84
N ALA A 166 8.35 -0.43 21.60
CA ALA A 166 9.19 -1.62 21.63
C ALA A 166 10.35 -1.60 20.61
N LEU A 167 10.31 -0.69 19.62
CA LEU A 167 11.43 -0.49 18.69
C LEU A 167 12.63 0.26 19.32
N PHE A 168 12.41 0.97 20.41
CA PHE A 168 13.41 1.84 21.03
C PHE A 168 13.92 1.31 22.37
N MET A 169 13.41 0.19 22.81
CA MET A 169 13.77 -0.50 24.05
C MET A 169 14.62 -1.73 23.76
#